data_2f622f11ff69b7840c9edf4a0335526d
#
_entry.id   2f622f11ff69b7840c9edf4a0335526d
#
_cell.length_a   1.000
_cell.length_b   1.000
_cell.length_c   1.000
_cell.angle_alpha   90.00
_cell.angle_beta   90.00
_cell.angle_gamma   90.00
#
_symmetry.space_group_name_H-M   'P 1'
#
loop_
_entity.id
_entity.type
_entity.pdbx_description
1 polymer ?
#
loop_
_entity_poly.entity_id
_entity_poly.type
_entity_poly.pdbx_seq_one_letter_code
_entity_poly.pdbx_strand_id
1 'polypeptide(L)' 'MSTSQAIRERIAAQPAGEPFTPALFAGLGSRASIDQTLMRLTKEGFIERLGRGLYTVPKTSRFGLKSMP' A
#
# COMPACT_ATOMS: atom_id res chain seq x y z
N MET A 1 8.20 16.28 3.28
CA MET A 1 7.74 14.90 3.21
C MET A 1 6.90 14.68 1.97
N SER A 2 7.12 13.60 1.28
CA SER A 2 6.41 13.37 0.03
C SER A 2 5.09 12.63 0.29
N THR A 3 4.17 12.78 -0.65
CA THR A 3 2.91 12.05 -0.61
C THR A 3 3.16 10.56 -0.53
N SER A 4 4.13 10.10 -1.30
CA SER A 4 4.46 8.70 -1.35
C SER A 4 4.89 8.17 0.01
N GLN A 5 5.71 8.93 0.71
CA GLN A 5 6.17 8.50 2.02
C GLN A 5 5.04 8.51 3.04
N ALA A 6 4.19 9.53 2.99
CA ALA A 6 3.05 9.60 3.89
C ALA A 6 2.12 8.41 3.69
N ILE A 7 1.92 8.01 2.44
CA ILE A 7 1.08 6.87 2.14
C ILE A 7 1.71 5.59 2.67
N ARG A 8 3.01 5.43 2.47
CA ARG A 8 3.69 4.22 2.96
C ARG A 8 3.59 4.11 4.47
N GLU A 9 3.73 5.22 5.17
CA GLU A 9 3.63 5.22 6.62
C GLU A 9 2.22 4.84 7.06
N ARG A 10 1.22 5.35 6.36
CA ARG A 10 -0.15 5.03 6.70
C ARG A 10 -0.43 3.55 6.48
N ILE A 11 0.11 3.00 5.40
CA ILE A 11 -0.05 1.58 5.11
C ILE A 11 0.65 0.74 6.16
N ALA A 12 1.82 1.16 6.60
CA ALA A 12 2.56 0.41 7.60
C ALA A 12 1.80 0.31 8.92
N ALA A 13 0.90 1.26 9.16
CA ALA A 13 0.09 1.23 10.37
C ALA A 13 -1.17 0.39 10.21
N GLN A 14 -1.45 -0.11 9.02
CA GLN A 14 -2.63 -0.93 8.77
C GLN A 14 -2.42 -2.36 9.21
N PRO A 15 -3.43 -2.99 9.78
CA PRO A 15 -3.32 -4.41 10.10
C PRO A 15 -3.17 -5.24 8.84
N ALA A 16 -2.26 -6.20 8.87
CA ALA A 16 -2.05 -7.07 7.73
C ALA A 16 -3.31 -7.88 7.46
N GLY A 17 -3.63 -7.99 6.17
CA GLY A 17 -4.79 -8.76 5.77
C GLY A 17 -6.09 -8.00 5.75
N GLU A 18 -6.09 -6.76 6.23
CA GLU A 18 -7.30 -5.95 6.25
C GLU A 18 -7.41 -5.12 4.98
N PRO A 19 -8.54 -5.15 4.28
CA PRO A 19 -8.65 -4.38 3.03
C PRO A 19 -8.79 -2.89 3.30
N PHE A 20 -8.31 -2.11 2.37
CA PHE A 20 -8.48 -0.65 2.44
C PHE A 20 -8.66 -0.10 1.04
N THR A 21 -9.16 1.12 0.96
CA THR A 21 -9.39 1.80 -0.31
C THR A 21 -8.54 3.06 -0.37
N PRO A 22 -8.39 3.65 -1.56
CA PRO A 22 -7.64 4.91 -1.66
C PRO A 22 -8.20 6.03 -0.79
N ALA A 23 -9.45 5.94 -0.40
CA ALA A 23 -10.03 6.96 0.47
C ALA A 23 -9.32 7.06 1.81
N LEU A 24 -8.64 5.99 2.21
CA LEU A 24 -7.86 5.99 3.44
C LEU A 24 -6.80 7.08 3.43
N PHE A 25 -6.36 7.47 2.25
CA PHE A 25 -5.28 8.44 2.09
C PHE A 25 -5.76 9.82 1.70
N ALA A 26 -7.06 10.07 1.81
CA ALA A 26 -7.60 11.38 1.48
C ALA A 26 -6.90 12.43 2.32
N GLY A 27 -6.51 13.51 1.66
CA GLY A 27 -5.80 14.58 2.35
C GLY A 27 -4.29 14.47 2.32
N LEU A 28 -3.76 13.33 1.92
CA LEU A 28 -2.31 13.16 1.85
C LEU A 28 -1.74 13.61 0.52
N GLY A 29 -2.60 13.85 -0.46
CA GLY A 29 -2.17 14.30 -1.77
C GLY A 29 -3.33 14.29 -2.72
N SER A 30 -3.07 14.58 -4.00
CA SER A 30 -4.11 14.54 -4.99
C SER A 30 -4.51 13.10 -5.28
N ARG A 31 -5.70 12.93 -5.83
CA ARG A 31 -6.19 11.61 -6.17
C ARG A 31 -5.23 10.90 -7.11
N ALA A 32 -4.74 11.64 -8.08
CA ALA A 32 -3.83 11.06 -9.05
C ALA A 32 -2.53 10.61 -8.41
N SER A 33 -1.99 11.41 -7.50
CA SER A 33 -0.77 11.04 -6.80
C SER A 33 -0.95 9.81 -5.95
N ILE A 34 -2.09 9.74 -5.27
CA ILE A 34 -2.40 8.59 -4.43
C ILE A 34 -2.51 7.34 -5.29
N ASP A 35 -3.24 7.42 -6.38
CA ASP A 35 -3.43 6.28 -7.27
C ASP A 35 -2.10 5.80 -7.84
N GLN A 36 -1.24 6.72 -8.25
CA GLN A 36 0.06 6.37 -8.78
C GLN A 36 0.92 5.68 -7.73
N THR A 37 0.89 6.20 -6.52
CA THR A 37 1.67 5.62 -5.44
C THR A 37 1.20 4.21 -5.15
N LEU A 38 -0.11 4.01 -5.09
CA LEU A 38 -0.65 2.68 -4.82
C LEU A 38 -0.30 1.71 -5.92
N MET A 39 -0.32 2.16 -7.15
CA MET A 39 0.06 1.30 -8.26
C MET A 39 1.52 0.87 -8.15
N ARG A 40 2.38 1.81 -7.81
CA ARG A 40 3.80 1.51 -7.65
C ARG A 40 4.03 0.53 -6.51
N LEU A 41 3.36 0.76 -5.38
CA LEU A 41 3.53 -0.12 -4.22
C LEU A 41 3.00 -1.52 -4.51
N THR A 42 1.97 -1.60 -5.32
CA THR A 42 1.46 -2.91 -5.75
C THR A 42 2.49 -3.64 -6.59
N LYS A 43 3.13 -2.93 -7.49
CA LYS A 43 4.15 -3.54 -8.32
C LYS A 43 5.35 -4.00 -7.52
N GLU A 44 5.66 -3.27 -6.46
CA GLU A 44 6.78 -3.62 -5.60
C GLU A 44 6.45 -4.78 -4.66
N GLY A 45 5.19 -5.13 -4.56
CA GLY A 45 4.78 -6.19 -3.66
C GLY A 45 4.56 -5.73 -2.24
N PHE A 46 4.60 -4.42 -1.99
CA PHE A 46 4.37 -3.88 -0.67
C PHE A 46 2.91 -4.02 -0.24
N ILE A 47 2.02 -3.90 -1.20
CA ILE A 47 0.60 -4.13 -0.98
C ILE A 47 0.07 -5.00 -2.11
N GLU A 48 -1.14 -5.52 -1.92
CA GLU A 48 -1.78 -6.38 -2.88
C GLU A 48 -3.10 -5.78 -3.29
N ARG A 49 -3.42 -5.88 -4.58
CA ARG A 49 -4.68 -5.38 -5.09
C ARG A 49 -5.69 -6.51 -5.11
N LEU A 50 -6.75 -6.34 -4.36
CA LEU A 50 -7.81 -7.36 -4.28
C LEU A 50 -8.84 -7.20 -5.36
N GLY A 51 -9.01 -5.97 -5.86
CA GLY A 51 -9.98 -5.69 -6.87
C GLY A 51 -9.91 -4.23 -7.21
N ARG A 52 -10.91 -3.74 -7.94
CA ARG A 52 -10.93 -2.35 -8.33
C ARG A 52 -11.06 -1.47 -7.09
N GLY A 53 -10.02 -0.66 -6.85
CA GLY A 53 -10.04 0.24 -5.72
C GLY A 53 -9.97 -0.44 -4.37
N LEU A 54 -9.52 -1.68 -4.31
CA LEU A 54 -9.45 -2.40 -3.05
C LEU A 54 -8.07 -3.03 -2.91
N TYR A 55 -7.42 -2.74 -1.80
CA TYR A 55 -6.05 -3.18 -1.56
C TYR A 55 -5.92 -3.77 -0.17
N THR A 56 -4.84 -4.49 0.06
CA THR A 56 -4.54 -5.02 1.38
C THR A 56 -3.05 -5.18 1.55
N VAL A 57 -2.62 -5.24 2.81
CA VAL A 57 -1.23 -5.55 3.12
C VAL A 57 -1.15 -7.07 3.26
N PRO A 58 -0.31 -7.75 2.47
CA PRO A 58 -0.22 -9.20 2.57
C PRO A 58 0.20 -9.63 3.96
N LYS A 59 -0.44 -10.64 4.48
CA LYS A 59 -0.10 -11.16 5.79
C LYS A 59 1.27 -11.75 5.81
N THR A 60 1.60 -12.49 4.78
CA THR A 60 2.90 -13.13 4.67
C THR A 60 3.76 -12.28 3.79
N SER A 61 4.83 -11.78 4.36
CA SER A 61 5.73 -10.94 3.60
C SER A 61 6.59 -11.77 2.69
N ARG A 62 6.47 -11.55 1.41
CA ARG A 62 7.33 -12.21 0.45
C ARG A 62 8.76 -11.81 0.64
N PHE A 63 8.95 -10.58 1.04
CA PHE A 63 10.29 -10.09 1.25
C PHE A 63 10.95 -10.80 2.42
N GLY A 64 10.19 -11.04 3.45
CA GLY A 64 10.70 -11.76 4.59
C GLY A 64 11.14 -13.15 4.22
N LEU A 65 10.34 -13.83 3.42
CA LEU A 65 10.68 -15.16 2.99
C LEU A 65 11.89 -15.17 2.10
N LYS A 66 11.98 -14.20 1.22
CA LYS A 66 13.08 -14.16 0.30
C LYS A 66 14.37 -13.79 0.94
N SER A 67 14.31 -12.98 1.95
CA SER A 67 15.54 -12.60 2.62
C SER A 67 16.09 -13.73 3.46
N MET A 68 15.35 -14.79 3.57
CA MET A 68 15.85 -15.97 4.26
C MET A 68 16.50 -16.88 3.27
N PRO A 69 17.77 -16.95 3.25
CA PRO A 69 18.51 -17.83 2.32
C PRO A 69 18.24 -19.29 2.57
#